data_afa287de36373dc88c15c45e0df69c2a
#
_entry.id   afa287de36373dc88c15c45e0df69c2a
#
_cell.length_a   1.000
_cell.length_b   1.000
_cell.length_c   1.000
_cell.angle_alpha   90.00
_cell.angle_beta   90.00
_cell.angle_gamma   90.00
#
_symmetry.space_group_name_H-M   'P 1'
#
loop_
_entity.id
_entity.type
_entity.pdbx_description
1 polymer ?
#
loop_
_entity_poly.entity_id
_entity_poly.type
_entity_poly.pdbx_seq_one_letter_code
_entity_poly.pdbx_strand_id
1 'polypeptide(L)'
;GFDMETIKCASIYADAQGELHFGETEVELSPTNYMPPAAPLSVSAPIAASQFVFASAPAQYFGDWHPCPCRQLCVVLSGKIEIQASTGEVRYFAPGDFFMQEDVTGKGHRGRSVHGAWILYVHLKD
;
A
#
# COMPACT_ATOMS: atom_id res chain seq x y z
N GLY A 1 -28.25 4.07 -14.86
CA GLY A 1 -27.69 3.22 -13.82
C GLY A 1 -26.63 3.95 -13.03
N PHE A 2 -26.39 3.47 -11.85
CA PHE A 2 -25.33 4.02 -11.01
C PHE A 2 -24.04 3.33 -11.38
N ASP A 3 -23.10 4.10 -11.90
CA ASP A 3 -21.78 3.58 -12.19
C ASP A 3 -21.03 3.46 -10.87
N MET A 4 -20.69 2.24 -10.51
CA MET A 4 -19.79 1.95 -9.38
C MET A 4 -18.38 2.34 -9.79
N GLU A 5 -17.76 3.22 -9.02
CA GLU A 5 -16.35 3.47 -9.19
C GLU A 5 -15.54 2.34 -8.52
N THR A 6 -14.42 2.04 -9.10
CA THR A 6 -13.50 1.05 -8.56
C THR A 6 -12.10 1.63 -8.51
N ILE A 7 -11.47 1.57 -7.35
CA ILE A 7 -10.05 1.90 -7.20
C ILE A 7 -9.25 0.62 -7.33
N LYS A 8 -8.24 0.64 -8.20
CA LYS A 8 -7.28 -0.44 -8.30
C LYS A 8 -6.13 -0.16 -7.33
N CYS A 9 -5.91 -1.10 -6.43
CA CYS A 9 -4.88 -0.99 -5.40
C CYS A 9 -3.82 -2.06 -5.66
N ALA A 10 -2.59 -1.63 -5.91
CA ALA A 10 -1.47 -2.56 -6.02
C ALA A 10 -1.27 -3.30 -4.69
N SER A 11 -0.74 -4.50 -4.76
CA SER A 11 -0.44 -5.29 -3.57
C SER A 11 0.88 -6.03 -3.74
N ILE A 12 1.51 -6.40 -2.61
CA ILE A 12 2.62 -7.33 -2.59
C ILE A 12 2.28 -8.43 -1.58
N TYR A 13 2.46 -9.68 -1.97
CA TYR A 13 2.07 -10.84 -1.16
C TYR A 13 3.02 -12.01 -1.39
N ALA A 14 3.05 -12.94 -0.44
CA ALA A 14 3.85 -14.15 -0.53
C ALA A 14 2.98 -15.31 -1.00
N ASP A 15 3.52 -16.13 -1.90
CA ASP A 15 2.87 -17.38 -2.30
C ASP A 15 3.18 -18.52 -1.32
N ALA A 16 2.69 -19.72 -1.61
CA ALA A 16 2.85 -20.87 -0.72
C ALA A 16 4.32 -21.30 -0.56
N GLN A 17 5.19 -20.95 -1.50
CA GLN A 17 6.63 -21.23 -1.45
C GLN A 17 7.43 -20.07 -0.84
N GLY A 18 6.77 -19.01 -0.42
CA GLY A 18 7.42 -17.84 0.16
C GLY A 18 7.98 -16.85 -0.86
N GLU A 19 7.72 -17.04 -2.16
CA GLU A 19 8.09 -16.08 -3.18
C GLU A 19 7.12 -14.90 -3.18
N LEU A 20 7.64 -13.70 -3.36
CA LEU A 20 6.83 -12.49 -3.37
C LEU A 20 6.43 -12.10 -4.79
N HIS A 21 5.18 -11.67 -4.88
CA HIS A 21 4.57 -11.23 -6.13
C HIS A 21 3.91 -9.88 -5.92
N PHE A 22 3.91 -9.08 -6.98
CA PHE A 22 3.00 -7.94 -7.06
C PHE A 22 1.68 -8.42 -7.63
N GLY A 23 0.61 -7.90 -7.08
CA GLY A 23 -0.74 -8.15 -7.53
C GLY A 23 -1.56 -6.89 -7.52
N GLU A 24 -2.85 -7.05 -7.66
CA GLU A 24 -3.78 -5.93 -7.68
C GLU A 24 -5.09 -6.37 -7.05
N THR A 25 -5.65 -5.53 -6.20
CA THR A 25 -6.99 -5.71 -5.66
C THR A 25 -7.87 -4.56 -6.13
N GLU A 26 -9.17 -4.80 -6.19
CA GLU A 26 -10.14 -3.78 -6.53
C GLU A 26 -10.94 -3.40 -5.29
N VAL A 27 -11.14 -2.10 -5.11
CA VAL A 27 -11.93 -1.55 -4.01
C VAL A 27 -13.11 -0.83 -4.63
N GLU A 28 -14.32 -1.34 -4.39
CA GLU A 28 -15.54 -0.73 -4.89
C GLU A 28 -15.93 0.48 -4.05
N LEU A 29 -16.34 1.55 -4.74
CA LEU A 29 -16.86 2.77 -4.12
C LEU A 29 -18.33 2.93 -4.45
N SER A 30 -19.13 3.27 -3.46
CA SER A 30 -20.58 3.48 -3.62
C SER A 30 -20.97 4.90 -3.23
N PRO A 31 -21.89 5.55 -3.96
CA PRO A 31 -22.40 6.85 -3.57
C PRO A 31 -23.00 6.80 -2.17
N THR A 32 -22.55 7.68 -1.31
CA THR A 32 -22.89 7.65 0.12
C THR A 32 -23.00 9.06 0.67
N ASN A 33 -23.98 9.30 1.52
CA ASN A 33 -24.10 10.56 2.26
C ASN A 33 -23.14 10.49 3.47
N TYR A 34 -21.86 10.66 3.20
CA TYR A 34 -20.78 10.36 4.14
C TYR A 34 -20.60 11.46 5.19
N MET A 35 -20.70 12.72 4.77
CA MET A 35 -20.49 13.88 5.66
C MET A 35 -21.58 14.92 5.50
N PRO A 36 -22.85 14.61 5.89
CA PRO A 36 -23.92 15.59 5.74
C PRO A 36 -23.62 16.85 6.57
N PRO A 37 -24.01 18.05 6.12
CA PRO A 37 -24.81 18.37 4.92
C PRO A 37 -24.01 18.49 3.62
N ALA A 38 -22.74 18.09 3.59
CA ALA A 38 -21.95 18.08 2.36
C ALA A 38 -22.58 17.15 1.33
N ALA A 39 -22.31 17.41 0.04
CA ALA A 39 -22.79 16.56 -1.04
C ALA A 39 -22.27 15.13 -0.89
N PRO A 40 -22.99 14.12 -1.41
CA PRO A 40 -22.55 12.74 -1.33
C PRO A 40 -21.19 12.50 -1.97
N LEU A 41 -20.45 11.56 -1.40
CA LEU A 41 -19.20 11.04 -1.92
C LEU A 41 -19.38 9.57 -2.27
N SER A 42 -18.59 9.07 -3.22
CA SER A 42 -18.48 7.63 -3.42
C SER A 42 -17.40 7.12 -2.49
N VAL A 43 -17.74 6.18 -1.61
CA VAL A 43 -16.82 5.66 -0.59
C VAL A 43 -16.80 4.14 -0.60
N SER A 44 -15.69 3.58 -0.15
CA SER A 44 -15.58 2.14 0.05
C SER A 44 -16.28 1.73 1.35
N ALA A 45 -16.53 0.43 1.49
CA ALA A 45 -16.79 -0.12 2.81
C ALA A 45 -15.61 0.18 3.72
N PRO A 46 -15.83 0.46 5.02
CA PRO A 46 -14.72 0.72 5.93
C PRO A 46 -13.79 -0.48 6.02
N ILE A 47 -12.49 -0.21 6.04
CA ILE A 47 -11.46 -1.24 6.20
C ILE A 47 -10.90 -1.09 7.61
N ALA A 48 -10.96 -2.16 8.39
CA ALA A 48 -10.54 -2.11 9.79
C ALA A 48 -9.03 -1.88 9.91
N ALA A 49 -8.65 -0.88 10.71
CA ALA A 49 -7.27 -0.50 10.97
C ALA A 49 -7.05 -0.34 12.47
N SER A 50 -5.84 -0.60 12.94
CA SER A 50 -5.51 -0.46 14.35
C SER A 50 -4.79 0.85 14.66
N GLN A 51 -3.90 1.28 13.80
CA GLN A 51 -3.10 2.49 13.99
C GLN A 51 -2.47 2.90 12.68
N PHE A 52 -1.99 4.13 12.62
CA PHE A 52 -1.18 4.57 11.50
C PHE A 52 0.09 5.25 12.01
N VAL A 53 1.14 5.23 11.19
CA VAL A 53 2.40 5.88 11.51
C VAL A 53 2.90 6.67 10.30
N PHE A 54 3.58 7.78 10.56
CA PHE A 54 4.31 8.51 9.54
C PHE A 54 5.76 8.06 9.59
N ALA A 55 6.37 7.87 8.42
CA ALA A 55 7.76 7.48 8.31
C ALA A 55 8.50 8.38 7.33
N SER A 56 9.78 8.58 7.59
CA SER A 56 10.67 9.30 6.69
C SER A 56 11.87 8.41 6.36
N ALA A 57 11.98 8.04 5.10
CA ALA A 57 13.17 7.36 4.59
C ALA A 57 14.17 8.45 4.17
N PRO A 58 15.42 8.43 4.66
CA PRO A 58 16.43 9.39 4.22
C PRO A 58 16.86 9.13 2.78
N ALA A 59 17.54 10.08 2.18
CA ALA A 59 18.19 9.86 0.88
C ALA A 59 19.14 8.67 0.98
N GLN A 60 19.22 7.86 -0.08
CA GLN A 60 20.01 6.64 -0.15
C GLN A 60 19.53 5.55 0.83
N TYR A 61 18.25 5.61 1.26
CA TYR A 61 17.69 4.56 2.08
C TYR A 61 17.69 3.23 1.33
N PHE A 62 18.09 2.18 2.04
CA PHE A 62 18.06 0.81 1.53
C PHE A 62 17.63 -0.14 2.64
N GLY A 63 16.51 -0.83 2.42
CA GLY A 63 16.05 -1.91 3.27
C GLY A 63 16.25 -3.25 2.56
N ASP A 64 17.20 -4.07 3.04
CA ASP A 64 17.47 -5.37 2.45
C ASP A 64 16.27 -6.33 2.66
N TRP A 65 16.34 -7.51 2.12
CA TRP A 65 15.24 -8.48 2.12
C TRP A 65 14.61 -8.62 3.51
N HIS A 66 13.34 -8.28 3.61
CA HIS A 66 12.58 -8.37 4.86
C HIS A 66 11.08 -8.50 4.55
N PRO A 67 10.34 -9.26 5.36
CA PRO A 67 8.88 -9.25 5.27
C PRO A 67 8.32 -8.00 5.91
N CYS A 68 7.04 -7.75 5.69
CA CYS A 68 6.35 -6.65 6.34
C CYS A 68 6.03 -7.03 7.79
N PRO A 69 6.17 -6.10 8.76
CA PRO A 69 5.90 -6.44 10.18
C PRO A 69 4.43 -6.76 10.45
N CYS A 70 3.52 -6.24 9.62
CA CYS A 70 2.09 -6.50 9.70
C CYS A 70 1.47 -6.19 8.35
N ARG A 71 0.24 -6.65 8.11
CA ARG A 71 -0.49 -6.20 6.93
C ARG A 71 -0.74 -4.71 7.06
N GLN A 72 -0.39 -3.95 6.04
CA GLN A 72 -0.53 -2.50 6.09
C GLN A 72 -0.74 -1.90 4.72
N LEU A 73 -1.40 -0.74 4.71
CA LEU A 73 -1.50 0.11 3.54
C LEU A 73 -0.32 1.08 3.58
N CYS A 74 0.40 1.18 2.47
CA CYS A 74 1.50 2.12 2.30
C CYS A 74 1.05 3.23 1.35
N VAL A 75 1.19 4.49 1.77
CA VAL A 75 0.84 5.66 0.97
C VAL A 75 2.07 6.56 0.86
N VAL A 76 2.50 6.84 -0.36
CA VAL A 76 3.64 7.73 -0.58
C VAL A 76 3.15 9.17 -0.54
N LEU A 77 3.69 9.96 0.39
CA LEU A 77 3.32 11.37 0.59
C LEU A 77 4.25 12.31 -0.17
N SER A 78 5.54 12.00 -0.22
CA SER A 78 6.54 12.76 -0.97
C SER A 78 7.69 11.85 -1.35
N GLY A 79 8.47 12.27 -2.33
CA GLY A 79 9.61 11.49 -2.80
C GLY A 79 9.19 10.30 -3.65
N LYS A 80 9.99 9.26 -3.64
CA LYS A 80 9.76 8.07 -4.47
C LYS A 80 10.35 6.85 -3.77
N ILE A 81 9.64 5.75 -3.80
CA ILE A 81 10.13 4.47 -3.29
C ILE A 81 10.17 3.43 -4.39
N GLU A 82 11.15 2.54 -4.30
CA GLU A 82 11.33 1.40 -5.18
C GLU A 82 11.17 0.14 -4.34
N ILE A 83 10.32 -0.77 -4.78
CA ILE A 83 10.10 -2.05 -4.10
C ILE A 83 10.46 -3.16 -5.08
N GLN A 84 11.33 -4.08 -4.63
CA GLN A 84 11.69 -5.27 -5.38
C GLN A 84 11.15 -6.51 -4.69
N ALA A 85 10.38 -7.30 -5.42
CA ALA A 85 9.89 -8.59 -4.96
C ALA A 85 10.99 -9.65 -5.10
N SER A 86 10.88 -10.76 -4.34
CA SER A 86 11.86 -11.85 -4.40
C SER A 86 11.95 -12.51 -5.77
N THR A 87 10.89 -12.39 -6.59
CA THR A 87 10.89 -12.84 -7.98
C THR A 87 11.75 -11.98 -8.90
N GLY A 88 12.21 -10.82 -8.43
CA GLY A 88 13.01 -9.87 -9.19
C GLY A 88 12.23 -8.71 -9.77
N GLU A 89 10.91 -8.77 -9.79
CA GLU A 89 10.09 -7.67 -10.29
C GLU A 89 10.28 -6.43 -9.42
N VAL A 90 10.38 -5.26 -10.06
CA VAL A 90 10.57 -3.98 -9.38
C VAL A 90 9.42 -3.06 -9.76
N ARG A 91 8.88 -2.36 -8.77
CA ARG A 91 7.90 -1.30 -8.99
C ARG A 91 8.28 -0.05 -8.24
N TYR A 92 7.91 1.08 -8.81
CA TYR A 92 8.16 2.41 -8.27
C TYR A 92 6.84 3.04 -7.84
N PHE A 93 6.87 3.71 -6.69
CA PHE A 93 5.71 4.42 -6.15
C PHE A 93 6.10 5.87 -5.87
N ALA A 94 5.29 6.79 -6.37
CA ALA A 94 5.48 8.24 -6.31
C ALA A 94 4.36 8.88 -5.46
N PRO A 95 4.44 10.17 -5.15
CA PRO A 95 3.42 10.82 -4.32
C PRO A 95 2.01 10.60 -4.84
N GLY A 96 1.11 10.19 -3.93
CA GLY A 96 -0.26 9.82 -4.26
C GLY A 96 -0.45 8.34 -4.59
N ASP A 97 0.61 7.61 -4.86
CA ASP A 97 0.52 6.16 -5.05
C ASP A 97 0.37 5.46 -3.70
N PHE A 98 -0.32 4.33 -3.72
CA PHE A 98 -0.52 3.52 -2.54
C PHE A 98 -0.57 2.04 -2.92
N PHE A 99 -0.24 1.17 -1.96
CA PHE A 99 -0.27 -0.27 -2.17
C PHE A 99 -0.43 -1.01 -0.86
N MET A 100 -0.97 -2.22 -0.95
CA MET A 100 -1.16 -3.11 0.20
C MET A 100 0.07 -3.98 0.37
N GLN A 101 0.70 -3.91 1.54
CA GLN A 101 1.78 -4.81 1.93
C GLN A 101 1.20 -5.96 2.72
N GLU A 102 1.12 -7.12 2.09
CA GLU A 102 0.53 -8.33 2.67
C GLU A 102 1.56 -9.44 2.87
N ASP A 103 2.83 -9.17 2.60
CA ASP A 103 3.94 -10.12 2.69
C ASP A 103 4.48 -10.20 4.12
N VAL A 104 3.66 -10.67 5.05
CA VAL A 104 4.06 -10.82 6.47
C VAL A 104 4.91 -12.07 6.72
N THR A 105 5.05 -12.91 5.71
CA THR A 105 5.88 -14.12 5.73
C THR A 105 6.65 -14.22 4.42
N GLY A 106 7.50 -15.25 4.30
CA GLY A 106 8.22 -15.52 3.08
C GLY A 106 9.56 -14.79 3.00
N LYS A 107 10.10 -14.70 1.77
CA LYS A 107 11.44 -14.17 1.53
C LYS A 107 11.55 -12.67 1.72
N GLY A 108 10.43 -11.96 1.68
CA GLY A 108 10.42 -10.53 1.84
C GLY A 108 10.68 -9.77 0.54
N HIS A 109 10.76 -8.46 0.70
CA HIS A 109 11.03 -7.52 -0.37
C HIS A 109 12.23 -6.65 0.00
N ARG A 110 12.78 -5.97 -0.99
CA ARG A 110 13.76 -4.90 -0.81
C ARG A 110 13.07 -3.57 -1.03
N GLY A 111 13.44 -2.57 -0.20
CA GLY A 111 12.96 -1.21 -0.36
C GLY A 111 14.11 -0.24 -0.57
N ARG A 112 13.94 0.73 -1.48
CA ARG A 112 14.97 1.73 -1.72
C ARG A 112 14.33 3.08 -2.00
N SER A 113 15.00 4.14 -1.54
CA SER A 113 14.62 5.50 -1.88
C SER A 113 15.87 6.31 -2.12
N VAL A 114 16.16 6.65 -3.38
CA VAL A 114 17.40 7.33 -3.76
C VAL A 114 17.44 8.75 -3.17
N HIS A 115 16.34 9.48 -3.25
CA HIS A 115 16.26 10.87 -2.79
C HIS A 115 15.48 11.04 -1.48
N GLY A 116 15.03 9.95 -0.88
CA GLY A 116 14.20 9.97 0.31
C GLY A 116 12.72 10.00 0.00
N ALA A 117 11.91 9.74 1.01
CA ALA A 117 10.45 9.72 0.87
C ALA A 117 9.78 9.88 2.22
N TRP A 118 8.61 10.52 2.22
CA TRP A 118 7.69 10.49 3.36
C TRP A 118 6.58 9.50 3.04
N ILE A 119 6.25 8.67 4.01
CA ILE A 119 5.33 7.55 3.83
C ILE A 119 4.35 7.51 5.00
N LEU A 120 3.10 7.22 4.69
CA LEU A 120 2.08 6.90 5.69
C LEU A 120 1.83 5.39 5.63
N TYR A 121 2.01 4.71 6.76
CA TYR A 121 1.64 3.30 6.91
C TYR A 121 0.39 3.21 7.78
N VAL A 122 -0.63 2.51 7.29
CA VAL A 122 -1.84 2.22 8.04
C VAL A 122 -1.85 0.73 8.36
N HIS A 123 -1.72 0.39 9.63
CA HIS A 123 -1.71 -1.01 10.09
C HIS A 123 -3.13 -1.55 10.07
N LEU A 124 -3.34 -2.63 9.35
CA LEU A 124 -4.66 -3.24 9.22
C LEU A 124 -4.91 -4.22 10.36
N LYS A 125 -6.17 -4.37 10.72
CA LYS A 125 -6.59 -5.43 11.63
C LYS A 125 -6.83 -6.71 10.84
N ASP A 126 -6.43 -7.81 11.42
CA ASP A 126 -6.73 -9.14 10.91
C ASP A 126 -8.05 -9.66 11.44
#